data_8b72051bb61f5985e5940823a9aed782
#
_entry.id   8b72051bb61f5985e5940823a9aed782
#
_cell.length_a   1.000
_cell.length_b   1.000
_cell.length_c   1.000
_cell.angle_alpha   90.00
_cell.angle_beta   90.00
_cell.angle_gamma   90.00
#
_symmetry.space_group_name_H-M   'P 1'
#
loop_
_entity.id
_entity.type
_entity.pdbx_description
1 polymer ?
#
loop_
_entity_poly.entity_id
_entity_poly.type
_entity_poly.pdbx_seq_one_letter_code
_entity_poly.pdbx_strand_id
1 'polypeptide(L)'
;MLTGKKVLVIGLARSGKAAVKLLQKLNATITINEGKELEKIEGYQEYLDAGIEIIAGGHPDELFERDFDFVVKNPGINYHKPFILRLKERGIPVYTEIELAYQVAKKQHYIA
;
A
#
# COMPACT_ATOMS: atom_id res chain seq x y z
N MET A 1 1.11 14.30 -8.06
CA MET A 1 2.20 13.31 -8.13
C MET A 1 2.66 12.94 -6.73
N LEU A 2 3.07 11.70 -6.55
CA LEU A 2 3.45 11.19 -5.23
C LEU A 2 4.96 10.93 -5.11
N THR A 3 5.76 11.60 -5.93
CA THR A 3 7.22 11.46 -5.90
C THR A 3 7.75 11.76 -4.50
N GLY A 4 8.53 10.83 -3.94
CA GLY A 4 9.07 10.95 -2.58
C GLY A 4 8.12 10.53 -1.46
N LYS A 5 6.86 10.24 -1.77
CA LYS A 5 5.91 9.74 -0.77
C LYS A 5 6.10 8.25 -0.55
N LYS A 6 6.11 7.85 0.70
CA LYS A 6 6.27 6.45 1.10
C LYS A 6 4.89 5.86 1.38
N VAL A 7 4.54 4.82 0.64
CA VAL A 7 3.21 4.19 0.74
C VAL A 7 3.36 2.71 1.04
N LEU A 8 2.60 2.25 2.02
CA LEU A 8 2.51 0.83 2.36
C LEU A 8 1.23 0.25 1.76
N VAL A 9 1.34 -0.83 1.00
CA VAL A 9 0.18 -1.55 0.47
C VAL A 9 0.07 -2.87 1.22
N ILE A 10 -1.03 -3.09 1.91
CA ILE A 10 -1.28 -4.29 2.70
C ILE A 10 -2.23 -5.22 1.94
N GLY A 11 -1.72 -6.37 1.52
CA GLY A 11 -2.48 -7.37 0.79
C GLY A 11 -2.42 -7.14 -0.73
N LEU A 12 -2.14 -8.22 -1.47
CA LEU A 12 -2.01 -8.19 -2.92
C LEU A 12 -3.14 -8.93 -3.64
N ALA A 13 -4.34 -8.92 -3.08
CA ALA A 13 -5.52 -9.35 -3.81
C ALA A 13 -5.75 -8.37 -4.97
N ARG A 14 -6.78 -8.61 -5.78
CA ARG A 14 -7.03 -7.82 -6.99
C ARG A 14 -6.94 -6.30 -6.75
N SER A 15 -7.56 -5.81 -5.70
CA SER A 15 -7.54 -4.38 -5.38
C SER A 15 -6.15 -3.89 -4.97
N GLY A 16 -5.35 -4.72 -4.31
CA GLY A 16 -3.97 -4.39 -3.97
C GLY A 16 -3.09 -4.24 -5.19
N LYS A 17 -3.26 -5.13 -6.18
CA LYS A 17 -2.52 -5.03 -7.44
C LYS A 17 -2.88 -3.75 -8.19
N ALA A 18 -4.17 -3.39 -8.22
CA ALA A 18 -4.62 -2.16 -8.84
C ALA A 18 -4.03 -0.92 -8.14
N ALA A 19 -3.99 -0.95 -6.82
CA ALA A 19 -3.39 0.14 -6.04
C ALA A 19 -1.90 0.30 -6.36
N VAL A 20 -1.16 -0.80 -6.44
CA VAL A 20 0.27 -0.76 -6.78
C VAL A 20 0.47 -0.14 -8.16
N LYS A 21 -0.32 -0.53 -9.15
CA LYS A 21 -0.25 0.04 -10.49
C LYS A 21 -0.47 1.55 -10.48
N LEU A 22 -1.49 2.00 -9.79
CA LEU A 22 -1.81 3.41 -9.68
C LEU A 22 -0.67 4.18 -9.01
N LEU A 23 -0.14 3.65 -7.91
CA LEU A 23 0.95 4.29 -7.19
C LEU A 23 2.23 4.35 -8.01
N GLN A 24 2.50 3.34 -8.83
CA GLN A 24 3.65 3.36 -9.75
C GLN A 24 3.52 4.50 -10.76
N LYS A 25 2.33 4.72 -11.30
CA LYS A 25 2.08 5.82 -12.23
C LYS A 25 2.32 7.17 -11.57
N LEU A 26 2.12 7.27 -10.28
CA LEU A 26 2.29 8.50 -9.51
C LEU A 26 3.69 8.66 -8.93
N ASN A 27 4.58 7.71 -9.21
CA ASN A 27 5.98 7.71 -8.77
C ASN A 27 6.15 7.63 -7.24
N ALA A 28 5.23 6.98 -6.56
CA ALA A 28 5.35 6.75 -5.12
C ALA A 28 6.43 5.70 -4.82
N THR A 29 7.02 5.79 -3.64
CA THR A 29 7.90 4.75 -3.12
C THR A 29 7.03 3.71 -2.41
N ILE A 30 6.96 2.49 -2.94
CA ILE A 30 5.99 1.48 -2.53
C ILE A 30 6.66 0.39 -1.70
N THR A 31 6.02 0.04 -0.59
CA THR A 31 6.33 -1.17 0.19
C THR A 31 5.08 -2.03 0.20
N ILE A 32 5.22 -3.29 -0.17
CA ILE A 32 4.12 -4.25 -0.17
C ILE A 32 4.25 -5.17 1.04
N ASN A 33 3.17 -5.34 1.79
CA ASN A 33 3.09 -6.33 2.86
C ASN A 33 2.03 -7.36 2.52
N GLU A 34 2.43 -8.62 2.42
CA GLU A 34 1.55 -9.72 2.03
C GLU A 34 1.75 -10.90 3.00
N GLY A 35 0.66 -11.48 3.47
CA GLY A 35 0.72 -12.63 4.38
C GLY A 35 1.25 -13.90 3.74
N LYS A 36 1.13 -14.04 2.42
CA LYS A 36 1.66 -15.21 1.71
C LYS A 36 3.17 -15.11 1.61
N GLU A 37 3.82 -16.28 1.44
CA GLU A 37 5.26 -16.30 1.20
C GLU A 37 5.59 -15.69 -0.16
N LEU A 38 6.80 -15.15 -0.28
CA LEU A 38 7.23 -14.44 -1.48
C LEU A 38 7.04 -15.26 -2.76
N GLU A 39 7.41 -16.53 -2.74
CA GLU A 39 7.33 -17.41 -3.91
C GLU A 39 5.88 -17.64 -4.38
N LYS A 40 4.90 -17.40 -3.50
CA LYS A 40 3.49 -17.57 -3.82
C LYS A 40 2.84 -16.30 -4.35
N ILE A 41 3.58 -15.19 -4.35
CA ILE A 41 3.08 -13.92 -4.87
C ILE A 41 3.31 -13.91 -6.38
N GLU A 42 2.23 -13.91 -7.14
CA GLU A 42 2.31 -13.84 -8.60
C GLU A 42 2.91 -12.51 -9.04
N GLY A 43 3.97 -12.58 -9.86
CA GLY A 43 4.62 -11.39 -10.38
C GLY A 43 5.57 -10.70 -9.40
N TYR A 44 5.98 -11.38 -8.32
CA TYR A 44 6.84 -10.76 -7.33
C TYR A 44 8.15 -10.23 -7.92
N GLN A 45 8.71 -10.93 -8.91
CA GLN A 45 9.97 -10.52 -9.51
C GLN A 45 9.83 -9.15 -10.21
N GLU A 46 8.72 -8.94 -10.89
CA GLU A 46 8.46 -7.66 -11.56
C GLU A 46 8.41 -6.50 -10.56
N TYR A 47 7.82 -6.73 -9.40
CA TYR A 47 7.77 -5.72 -8.35
C TYR A 47 9.17 -5.41 -7.81
N LEU A 48 9.96 -6.44 -7.56
CA LEU A 48 11.34 -6.26 -7.08
C LEU A 48 12.19 -5.52 -8.11
N ASP A 49 12.04 -5.88 -9.39
CA ASP A 49 12.76 -5.21 -10.48
C ASP A 49 12.37 -3.75 -10.62
N ALA A 50 11.16 -3.40 -10.23
CA ALA A 50 10.67 -2.02 -10.24
C ALA A 50 11.12 -1.22 -9.00
N GLY A 51 11.88 -1.83 -8.10
CA GLY A 51 12.37 -1.16 -6.89
C GLY A 51 11.39 -1.18 -5.73
N ILE A 52 10.35 -2.01 -5.81
CA ILE A 52 9.36 -2.13 -4.75
C ILE A 52 9.85 -3.11 -3.68
N GLU A 53 9.78 -2.70 -2.42
CA GLU A 53 10.10 -3.58 -1.30
C GLU A 53 8.91 -4.49 -1.02
N ILE A 54 9.16 -5.80 -0.86
CA ILE A 54 8.11 -6.76 -0.52
C ILE A 54 8.43 -7.40 0.83
N ILE A 55 7.51 -7.27 1.77
CA ILE A 55 7.58 -7.94 3.07
C ILE A 55 6.50 -9.01 3.07
N ALA A 56 6.92 -10.25 2.87
CA ALA A 56 6.02 -11.39 2.69
C ALA A 56 6.09 -12.34 3.89
N GLY A 57 5.09 -13.22 3.99
CA GLY A 57 5.09 -14.27 5.00
C GLY A 57 4.54 -13.84 6.36
N GLY A 58 3.94 -12.65 6.46
CA GLY A 58 3.36 -12.18 7.70
C GLY A 58 3.30 -10.67 7.79
N HIS A 59 2.94 -10.21 8.99
CA HIS A 59 2.77 -8.77 9.27
C HIS A 59 3.67 -8.41 10.47
N PRO A 60 4.98 -8.21 10.26
CA PRO A 60 5.90 -7.93 11.37
C PRO A 60 5.59 -6.59 12.02
N ASP A 61 5.65 -6.53 13.35
CA ASP A 61 5.37 -5.32 14.11
C ASP A 61 6.27 -4.16 13.71
N GLU A 62 7.52 -4.44 13.40
CA GLU A 62 8.50 -3.43 13.01
C GLU A 62 8.08 -2.64 11.78
N LEU A 63 7.36 -3.29 10.86
CA LEU A 63 6.87 -2.64 9.65
C LEU A 63 5.95 -1.47 10.00
N PHE A 64 5.09 -1.65 11.01
CA PHE A 64 4.09 -0.65 11.38
C PHE A 64 4.64 0.44 12.29
N GLU A 65 5.91 0.35 12.66
CA GLU A 65 6.63 1.42 13.35
C GLU A 65 7.35 2.34 12.36
N ARG A 66 7.45 1.95 11.09
CA ARG A 66 8.11 2.76 10.06
C ARG A 66 7.21 3.94 9.66
N ASP A 67 7.85 4.99 9.14
CA ASP A 67 7.13 6.18 8.72
C ASP A 67 6.63 6.04 7.29
N PHE A 68 5.32 5.95 7.13
CA PHE A 68 4.66 5.98 5.83
C PHE A 68 3.80 7.22 5.74
N ASP A 69 3.69 7.79 4.56
CA ASP A 69 2.84 8.95 4.34
C ASP A 69 1.36 8.54 4.36
N PHE A 70 1.06 7.37 3.82
CA PHE A 70 -0.26 6.75 3.96
C PHE A 70 -0.17 5.25 3.65
N VAL A 71 -1.27 4.56 3.91
CA VAL A 71 -1.37 3.10 3.74
C VAL A 71 -2.59 2.78 2.91
N VAL A 72 -2.45 1.82 1.98
CA VAL A 72 -3.57 1.29 1.22
C VAL A 72 -3.79 -0.16 1.66
N LYS A 73 -4.98 -0.48 2.12
CA LYS A 73 -5.29 -1.84 2.56
C LYS A 73 -6.31 -2.51 1.64
N ASN A 74 -6.23 -3.83 1.56
CA ASN A 74 -7.25 -4.65 0.91
C ASN A 74 -8.58 -4.48 1.67
N PRO A 75 -9.72 -4.27 0.99
CA PRO A 75 -11.01 -4.16 1.66
C PRO A 75 -11.37 -5.35 2.55
N GLY A 76 -10.82 -6.53 2.27
CA GLY A 76 -11.03 -7.72 3.10
C GLY A 76 -10.34 -7.67 4.45
N ILE A 77 -9.41 -6.74 4.66
CA ILE A 77 -8.72 -6.60 5.93
C ILE A 77 -9.53 -5.70 6.85
N ASN A 78 -9.86 -6.21 8.03
CA ASN A 78 -10.69 -5.48 9.00
C ASN A 78 -9.92 -4.29 9.57
N TYR A 79 -10.58 -3.13 9.68
CA TYR A 79 -10.01 -1.94 10.28
C TYR A 79 -9.65 -2.13 11.77
N HIS A 80 -10.21 -3.14 12.43
CA HIS A 80 -9.94 -3.43 13.84
C HIS A 80 -8.73 -4.33 14.07
N LYS A 81 -8.03 -4.75 13.01
CA LYS A 81 -6.78 -5.49 13.18
C LYS A 81 -5.78 -4.65 13.97
N PRO A 82 -5.02 -5.25 14.91
CA PRO A 82 -4.08 -4.48 15.75
C PRO A 82 -3.10 -3.62 14.97
N PHE A 83 -2.57 -4.11 13.85
CA PHE A 83 -1.62 -3.33 13.07
C PHE A 83 -2.28 -2.13 12.39
N ILE A 84 -3.54 -2.25 11.97
CA ILE A 84 -4.29 -1.13 11.39
C ILE A 84 -4.57 -0.08 12.47
N LEU A 85 -4.98 -0.50 13.66
CA LEU A 85 -5.24 0.42 14.77
C LEU A 85 -3.96 1.17 15.15
N ARG A 86 -2.82 0.50 15.15
CA ARG A 86 -1.53 1.12 15.46
C ARG A 86 -1.21 2.23 14.44
N LEU A 87 -1.44 1.98 13.17
CA LEU A 87 -1.23 3.00 12.13
C LEU A 87 -2.12 4.21 12.37
N LYS A 88 -3.38 3.99 12.71
CA LYS A 88 -4.32 5.09 12.99
C LYS A 88 -3.90 5.88 14.22
N GLU A 89 -3.44 5.22 15.27
CA GLU A 89 -2.97 5.88 16.48
C GLU A 89 -1.78 6.80 16.18
N ARG A 90 -0.96 6.44 15.22
CA ARG A 90 0.18 7.24 14.80
C ARG A 90 -0.20 8.36 13.83
N GLY A 91 -1.50 8.47 13.49
CA GLY A 91 -1.97 9.50 12.58
C GLY A 91 -1.71 9.22 11.12
N ILE A 92 -1.39 7.98 10.76
CA ILE A 92 -1.15 7.60 9.38
C ILE A 92 -2.48 7.27 8.69
N PRO A 93 -2.86 7.97 7.61
CA PRO A 93 -4.11 7.69 6.91
C PRO A 93 -4.11 6.29 6.31
N VAL A 94 -5.23 5.58 6.40
CA VAL A 94 -5.40 4.25 5.83
C VAL A 94 -6.57 4.29 4.84
N TYR A 95 -6.30 3.95 3.60
CA TYR A 95 -7.29 3.97 2.52
C TYR A 95 -7.50 2.57 1.95
N THR A 96 -8.69 2.33 1.37
CA THR A 96 -8.88 1.22 0.45
C THR A 96 -8.42 1.68 -0.95
N GLU A 97 -8.31 0.73 -1.89
CA GLU A 97 -7.94 1.08 -3.27
C GLU A 97 -8.96 2.05 -3.88
N ILE A 98 -10.24 1.85 -3.59
CA ILE A 98 -11.31 2.72 -4.10
C ILE A 98 -11.17 4.13 -3.56
N GLU A 99 -10.88 4.26 -2.27
CA GLU A 99 -10.67 5.58 -1.64
C GLU A 99 -9.45 6.28 -2.22
N LEU A 100 -8.38 5.53 -2.48
CA LEU A 100 -7.17 6.08 -3.11
C LEU A 100 -7.50 6.60 -4.52
N ALA A 101 -8.21 5.82 -5.32
CA ALA A 101 -8.58 6.21 -6.66
C ALA A 101 -9.43 7.48 -6.65
N TYR A 102 -10.35 7.59 -5.71
CA TYR A 102 -11.18 8.79 -5.54
C TYR A 102 -10.33 10.01 -5.23
N GLN A 103 -9.38 9.90 -4.32
CA GLN A 103 -8.50 11.02 -3.95
C GLN A 103 -7.65 11.47 -5.13
N VAL A 104 -7.12 10.54 -5.91
CA VAL A 104 -6.33 10.85 -7.09
C VAL A 104 -7.18 11.55 -8.14
N ALA A 105 -8.37 11.03 -8.43
CA ALA A 105 -9.29 11.62 -9.41
C ALA A 105 -9.69 13.03 -9.00
N LYS A 106 -9.93 13.27 -7.72
CA LYS A 106 -10.28 14.58 -7.19
C LYS A 106 -9.17 15.59 -7.44
N LYS A 107 -7.91 15.20 -7.19
CA LYS A 107 -6.75 16.07 -7.42
C LYS A 107 -6.56 16.36 -8.89
N GLN A 108 -6.72 15.36 -9.75
CA GLN A 108 -6.60 15.55 -11.20
C GLN A 108 -7.67 16.50 -11.73
N HIS A 109 -8.86 16.43 -11.17
CA HIS A 109 -9.95 17.33 -11.55
C HIS A 109 -9.57 18.79 -11.31
N TYR A 110 -8.89 19.08 -10.23
CA TYR A 110 -8.45 20.44 -9.91
C TYR A 110 -7.31 20.93 -10.82
N ILE A 111 -6.53 20.01 -11.34
CA ILE A 111 -5.38 20.33 -12.18
C ILE A 111 -5.84 20.54 -13.62
N ALA A 112 -6.85 19.84 -14.03
CA ALA A 112 -7.39 19.98 -15.38
C ALA A 112 -8.18 21.27 -15.53
#